data_9a1abe950aab81ce5eaa4b34ce200ebf
#
_entry.id   9a1abe950aab81ce5eaa4b34ce200ebf
#
_cell.length_a   1.000
_cell.length_b   1.000
_cell.length_c   1.000
_cell.angle_alpha   90.00
_cell.angle_beta   90.00
_cell.angle_gamma   90.00
#
_symmetry.space_group_name_H-M   'P 1'
#
loop_
_entity.id
_entity.type
_entity.pdbx_description
1 polymer ?
#
loop_
_entity_poly.entity_id
_entity_poly.type
_entity_poly.pdbx_seq_one_letter_code
_entity_poly.pdbx_strand_id
1 'polypeptide(L)'
;MLSVAILAAGKGTRMKSSIPKVLHKISGKSLLQRVINSCVNLNPDQIFVITGHKSEEVKDSISKNKKIQFVIQDPQSGTGHAVQVLCREVKKNEGKLLVLNGDVPLIKPETLNKLLNFHDSKNADVSLLTTKKKNPHGYGRVFLKGESIDRIVEERDCNNEERLNLLINAGVYCFNWEKLSKIISSLQSNNKQKEIYLTDTLSLLENSLSLEIEDNNELEGINNRIQLSKCEEIFQNSIKEKHMLNGVTFINKASCSISEEAEIGKDVVIEANTHIRGSSKIFNNCIIGPNTFIENSNVGSQCKISNSTIYDSQIMDNIKIGPYSHIRPNTKISSYSKIGNFVEIKNSQLEEESKVNHLSYIGDSIIGESTNI
;
A
#
# COMPACT_ATOMS: atom_id res chain seq x y z
N MET A 1 -0.84 -1.09 26.92
CA MET A 1 -1.88 -1.44 25.94
C MET A 1 -1.80 -0.51 24.74
N LEU A 2 -1.89 -1.03 23.52
CA LEU A 2 -1.90 -0.26 22.29
C LEU A 2 -3.17 -0.55 21.49
N SER A 3 -3.97 0.47 21.25
CA SER A 3 -5.11 0.41 20.33
C SER A 3 -4.84 1.30 19.12
N VAL A 4 -5.39 0.92 17.97
CA VAL A 4 -5.26 1.67 16.72
C VAL A 4 -6.64 2.09 16.23
N ALA A 5 -6.80 3.33 15.80
CA ALA A 5 -8.00 3.85 15.15
C ALA A 5 -7.67 4.30 13.72
N ILE A 6 -8.30 3.69 12.72
CA ILE A 6 -8.11 4.04 11.32
C ILE A 6 -9.35 4.78 10.81
N LEU A 7 -9.18 6.04 10.40
CA LEU A 7 -10.25 6.91 9.93
C LEU A 7 -10.55 6.60 8.45
N ALA A 8 -11.66 5.96 8.18
CA ALA A 8 -12.08 5.49 6.85
C ALA A 8 -13.51 5.89 6.45
N ALA A 9 -14.12 6.86 7.16
CA ALA A 9 -15.53 7.24 6.98
C ALA A 9 -15.80 8.24 5.84
N GLY A 10 -14.76 8.87 5.30
CA GLY A 10 -14.89 9.98 4.35
C GLY A 10 -15.49 9.59 2.99
N LYS A 11 -16.33 10.45 2.43
CA LYS A 11 -17.00 10.23 1.12
C LYS A 11 -16.05 10.19 -0.08
N GLY A 12 -14.90 10.83 -0.01
CA GLY A 12 -13.88 10.81 -1.07
C GLY A 12 -14.33 11.42 -2.41
N THR A 13 -15.16 12.45 -2.41
CA THR A 13 -15.78 13.05 -3.61
C THR A 13 -14.79 13.47 -4.69
N ARG A 14 -13.56 13.87 -4.29
CA ARG A 14 -12.46 14.24 -5.20
C ARG A 14 -11.91 13.07 -6.05
N MET A 15 -12.20 11.82 -5.68
CA MET A 15 -11.86 10.63 -6.45
C MET A 15 -12.72 10.46 -7.71
N LYS A 16 -13.89 11.14 -7.78
CA LYS A 16 -14.88 11.03 -8.86
C LYS A 16 -15.19 9.55 -9.18
N SER A 17 -15.54 8.78 -8.16
CA SER A 17 -15.70 7.32 -8.23
C SER A 17 -16.91 6.87 -7.43
N SER A 18 -17.57 5.80 -7.89
CA SER A 18 -18.56 5.06 -7.11
C SER A 18 -17.95 4.18 -6.02
N ILE A 19 -16.66 3.87 -6.14
CA ILE A 19 -15.91 3.07 -5.15
C ILE A 19 -15.49 4.00 -4.00
N PRO A 20 -15.67 3.61 -2.73
CA PRO A 20 -15.14 4.35 -1.58
C PRO A 20 -13.65 4.65 -1.73
N LYS A 21 -13.22 5.86 -1.34
CA LYS A 21 -11.82 6.31 -1.51
C LYS A 21 -10.81 5.28 -1.01
N VAL A 22 -11.05 4.76 0.18
CA VAL A 22 -10.14 3.82 0.86
C VAL A 22 -10.05 2.43 0.23
N LEU A 23 -10.96 2.12 -0.72
CA LEU A 23 -10.97 0.85 -1.48
C LEU A 23 -10.24 0.92 -2.82
N HIS A 24 -9.80 2.10 -3.26
CA HIS A 24 -8.90 2.17 -4.41
C HIS A 24 -7.60 1.43 -4.10
N LYS A 25 -6.98 0.86 -5.14
CA LYS A 25 -5.86 -0.05 -4.97
C LYS A 25 -4.53 0.59 -5.37
N ILE A 26 -3.48 0.22 -4.67
CA ILE A 26 -2.07 0.38 -5.04
C ILE A 26 -1.49 -1.03 -5.12
N SER A 27 -0.93 -1.38 -6.27
CA SER A 27 -0.33 -2.69 -6.52
C SER A 27 -1.20 -3.85 -6.01
N GLY A 28 -2.50 -3.82 -6.40
CA GLY A 28 -3.46 -4.88 -6.09
C GLY A 28 -4.18 -4.79 -4.74
N LYS A 29 -3.62 -4.16 -3.70
CA LYS A 29 -4.23 -4.04 -2.37
C LYS A 29 -4.90 -2.68 -2.17
N SER A 30 -6.06 -2.64 -1.48
CA SER A 30 -6.75 -1.39 -1.16
C SER A 30 -5.90 -0.49 -0.24
N LEU A 31 -6.13 0.84 -0.32
CA LEU A 31 -5.44 1.80 0.55
C LEU A 31 -5.61 1.42 2.02
N LEU A 32 -6.85 1.12 2.42
CA LEU A 32 -7.16 0.74 3.80
C LEU A 32 -6.47 -0.56 4.21
N GLN A 33 -6.44 -1.60 3.35
CA GLN A 33 -5.76 -2.84 3.66
C GLN A 33 -4.25 -2.63 3.86
N ARG A 34 -3.62 -1.72 3.12
CA ARG A 34 -2.20 -1.37 3.31
C ARG A 34 -1.96 -0.71 4.66
N VAL A 35 -2.79 0.26 5.04
CA VAL A 35 -2.71 0.89 6.37
C VAL A 35 -2.92 -0.15 7.48
N ILE A 36 -3.92 -1.02 7.35
CA ILE A 36 -4.17 -2.11 8.31
C ILE A 36 -2.95 -3.01 8.43
N ASN A 37 -2.35 -3.43 7.31
CA ASN A 37 -1.17 -4.30 7.32
C ASN A 37 0.01 -3.66 8.06
N SER A 38 0.26 -2.36 7.86
CA SER A 38 1.28 -1.62 8.62
C SER A 38 1.00 -1.59 10.12
N CYS A 39 -0.27 -1.43 10.49
CA CYS A 39 -0.69 -1.43 11.90
C CYS A 39 -0.62 -2.82 12.55
N VAL A 40 -0.96 -3.89 11.84
CA VAL A 40 -0.90 -5.28 12.35
C VAL A 40 0.53 -5.64 12.77
N ASN A 41 1.54 -5.15 12.06
CA ASN A 41 2.96 -5.38 12.37
C ASN A 41 3.41 -4.74 13.71
N LEU A 42 2.63 -3.80 14.26
CA LEU A 42 2.86 -3.25 15.61
C LEU A 42 2.35 -4.18 16.73
N ASN A 43 1.70 -5.27 16.37
CA ASN A 43 1.02 -6.19 17.28
C ASN A 43 0.08 -5.50 18.30
N PRO A 44 -0.87 -4.64 17.85
CA PRO A 44 -1.78 -3.94 18.74
C PRO A 44 -2.74 -4.92 19.44
N ASP A 45 -3.29 -4.48 20.56
CA ASP A 45 -4.37 -5.23 21.26
C ASP A 45 -5.65 -5.21 20.43
N GLN A 46 -5.98 -4.05 19.81
CA GLN A 46 -7.19 -3.85 19.04
C GLN A 46 -6.95 -2.87 17.88
N ILE A 47 -7.63 -3.09 16.74
CA ILE A 47 -7.69 -2.16 15.60
C ILE A 47 -9.16 -1.78 15.37
N PHE A 48 -9.48 -0.50 15.48
CA PHE A 48 -10.79 0.06 15.17
C PHE A 48 -10.75 0.70 13.79
N VAL A 49 -11.60 0.25 12.87
CA VAL A 49 -11.76 0.88 11.56
C VAL A 49 -13.05 1.68 11.59
N ILE A 50 -12.91 3.01 11.58
CA ILE A 50 -14.04 3.93 11.66
C ILE A 50 -14.55 4.17 10.24
N THR A 51 -15.71 3.62 9.95
CA THR A 51 -16.37 3.67 8.64
C THR A 51 -17.61 4.58 8.67
N GLY A 52 -18.11 4.95 7.53
CA GLY A 52 -19.32 5.79 7.41
C GLY A 52 -19.99 5.55 6.06
N HIS A 53 -19.63 6.34 5.05
CA HIS A 53 -20.17 6.15 3.70
C HIS A 53 -19.83 4.75 3.15
N LYS A 54 -20.86 3.97 2.76
CA LYS A 54 -20.74 2.61 2.22
C LYS A 54 -19.97 1.64 3.15
N SER A 55 -20.32 1.70 4.43
CA SER A 55 -19.59 0.93 5.47
C SER A 55 -19.56 -0.58 5.20
N GLU A 56 -20.63 -1.17 4.64
CA GLU A 56 -20.69 -2.61 4.34
C GLU A 56 -19.69 -2.99 3.23
N GLU A 57 -19.61 -2.19 2.13
CA GLU A 57 -18.60 -2.44 1.09
C GLU A 57 -17.17 -2.40 1.65
N VAL A 58 -16.92 -1.49 2.60
CA VAL A 58 -15.61 -1.39 3.26
C VAL A 58 -15.34 -2.59 4.14
N LYS A 59 -16.29 -3.03 4.96
CA LYS A 59 -16.16 -4.20 5.83
C LYS A 59 -15.87 -5.48 5.04
N ASP A 60 -16.63 -5.71 3.97
CA ASP A 60 -16.52 -6.93 3.15
C ASP A 60 -15.20 -7.00 2.39
N SER A 61 -14.56 -5.85 2.12
CA SER A 61 -13.30 -5.78 1.38
C SER A 61 -12.05 -6.06 2.22
N ILE A 62 -12.17 -6.08 3.54
CA ILE A 62 -11.03 -6.22 4.44
C ILE A 62 -10.82 -7.67 4.86
N SER A 63 -9.58 -8.12 4.85
CA SER A 63 -9.20 -9.45 5.29
C SER A 63 -9.63 -9.69 6.74
N LYS A 64 -10.28 -10.82 7.00
CA LYS A 64 -10.77 -11.18 8.34
C LYS A 64 -9.61 -11.25 9.34
N ASN A 65 -9.71 -10.47 10.42
CA ASN A 65 -8.77 -10.49 11.52
C ASN A 65 -9.54 -10.25 12.82
N LYS A 66 -9.36 -11.11 13.83
CA LYS A 66 -10.09 -11.05 15.10
C LYS A 66 -9.83 -9.78 15.91
N LYS A 67 -8.71 -9.09 15.66
CA LYS A 67 -8.36 -7.82 16.31
C LYS A 67 -9.04 -6.61 15.65
N ILE A 68 -9.69 -6.77 14.48
CA ILE A 68 -10.34 -5.67 13.77
C ILE A 68 -11.80 -5.57 14.21
N GLN A 69 -12.19 -4.38 14.66
CA GLN A 69 -13.57 -3.98 14.94
C GLN A 69 -13.95 -2.78 14.08
N PHE A 70 -15.19 -2.76 13.61
CA PHE A 70 -15.72 -1.65 12.83
C PHE A 70 -16.61 -0.76 13.70
N VAL A 71 -16.37 0.54 13.63
CA VAL A 71 -17.14 1.59 14.30
C VAL A 71 -17.80 2.43 13.23
N ILE A 72 -19.10 2.73 13.38
CA ILE A 72 -19.83 3.48 12.36
C ILE A 72 -19.93 4.96 12.78
N GLN A 73 -19.33 5.83 11.98
CA GLN A 73 -19.50 7.27 12.14
C GLN A 73 -20.70 7.77 11.31
N ASP A 74 -21.76 8.16 11.99
CA ASP A 74 -22.93 8.77 11.41
C ASP A 74 -23.45 9.94 12.29
N PRO A 75 -23.58 11.17 11.76
CA PRO A 75 -23.10 11.66 10.45
C PRO A 75 -21.57 11.81 10.39
N GLN A 76 -21.00 11.96 9.19
CA GLN A 76 -19.55 12.20 9.00
C GLN A 76 -19.24 13.69 9.25
N SER A 77 -19.07 14.07 10.52
CA SER A 77 -18.88 15.46 10.96
C SER A 77 -17.43 15.81 11.32
N GLY A 78 -16.44 15.19 10.64
CA GLY A 78 -15.02 15.48 10.81
C GLY A 78 -14.26 14.40 11.57
N THR A 79 -12.92 14.58 11.63
CA THR A 79 -11.98 13.61 12.21
C THR A 79 -12.11 13.50 13.73
N GLY A 80 -12.34 14.62 14.41
CA GLY A 80 -12.62 14.64 15.85
C GLY A 80 -13.92 13.90 16.19
N HIS A 81 -14.98 14.09 15.39
CA HIS A 81 -16.23 13.35 15.58
C HIS A 81 -16.03 11.84 15.42
N ALA A 82 -15.22 11.40 14.48
CA ALA A 82 -14.89 9.97 14.33
C ALA A 82 -14.31 9.36 15.62
N VAL A 83 -13.38 10.08 16.24
CA VAL A 83 -12.77 9.66 17.52
C VAL A 83 -13.73 9.81 18.70
N GLN A 84 -14.63 10.82 18.70
CA GLN A 84 -15.70 10.92 19.70
C GLN A 84 -16.62 9.69 19.69
N VAL A 85 -17.01 9.24 18.49
CA VAL A 85 -17.86 8.03 18.34
C VAL A 85 -17.10 6.82 18.89
N LEU A 86 -15.83 6.64 18.51
CA LEU A 86 -14.99 5.55 19.04
C LEU A 86 -14.95 5.56 20.57
N CYS A 87 -14.65 6.71 21.18
CA CYS A 87 -14.54 6.82 22.65
C CYS A 87 -15.86 6.57 23.39
N ARG A 88 -17.01 6.75 22.72
CA ARG A 88 -18.34 6.42 23.27
C ARG A 88 -18.64 4.91 23.20
N GLU A 89 -18.23 4.25 22.12
CA GLU A 89 -18.51 2.82 21.92
C GLU A 89 -17.56 1.91 22.72
N VAL A 90 -16.33 2.35 22.97
CA VAL A 90 -15.33 1.56 23.69
C VAL A 90 -15.43 1.85 25.19
N LYS A 91 -15.65 0.79 25.98
CA LYS A 91 -15.84 0.90 27.44
C LYS A 91 -14.56 1.24 28.22
N LYS A 92 -13.37 0.88 27.69
CA LYS A 92 -12.08 1.09 28.34
C LYS A 92 -11.18 1.87 27.40
N ASN A 93 -10.97 3.15 27.73
CA ASN A 93 -10.10 4.07 27.01
C ASN A 93 -8.77 4.18 27.78
N GLU A 94 -7.96 3.11 27.73
CA GLU A 94 -6.72 2.98 28.50
C GLU A 94 -5.49 2.80 27.60
N GLY A 95 -4.33 3.28 28.02
CA GLY A 95 -3.06 3.14 27.31
C GLY A 95 -2.92 4.11 26.15
N LYS A 96 -2.38 3.64 25.03
CA LYS A 96 -2.13 4.46 23.83
C LYS A 96 -3.16 4.22 22.76
N LEU A 97 -3.62 5.31 22.12
CA LEU A 97 -4.44 5.27 20.91
C LEU A 97 -3.64 5.85 19.74
N LEU A 98 -3.25 4.99 18.81
CA LEU A 98 -2.65 5.41 17.54
C LEU A 98 -3.77 5.71 16.54
N VAL A 99 -3.87 6.95 16.06
CA VAL A 99 -4.89 7.38 15.12
C VAL A 99 -4.25 7.64 13.76
N LEU A 100 -4.79 7.02 12.70
CA LEU A 100 -4.30 7.19 11.32
C LEU A 100 -5.45 7.42 10.35
N ASN A 101 -5.14 8.09 9.24
CA ASN A 101 -6.04 8.16 8.10
C ASN A 101 -5.93 6.89 7.24
N GLY A 102 -7.05 6.32 6.82
CA GLY A 102 -7.09 5.12 5.96
C GLY A 102 -6.65 5.35 4.51
N ASP A 103 -6.21 6.56 4.17
CA ASP A 103 -5.76 6.98 2.85
C ASP A 103 -4.26 7.33 2.79
N VAL A 104 -3.47 6.92 3.79
CA VAL A 104 -2.00 7.06 3.82
C VAL A 104 -1.35 5.66 3.67
N PRO A 105 -1.44 5.03 2.49
CA PRO A 105 -1.15 3.61 2.30
C PRO A 105 0.34 3.25 2.32
N LEU A 106 1.23 4.25 2.26
CA LEU A 106 2.68 4.04 2.20
C LEU A 106 3.35 4.12 3.57
N ILE A 107 2.58 4.36 4.64
CA ILE A 107 3.09 4.44 6.01
C ILE A 107 3.78 3.14 6.42
N LYS A 108 5.01 3.25 6.93
CA LYS A 108 5.82 2.09 7.32
C LYS A 108 5.62 1.73 8.81
N PRO A 109 5.64 0.43 9.16
CA PRO A 109 5.60 0.00 10.56
C PRO A 109 6.73 0.59 11.40
N GLU A 110 7.92 0.75 10.83
CA GLU A 110 9.10 1.32 11.50
C GLU A 110 8.87 2.76 11.92
N THR A 111 8.19 3.55 11.07
CA THR A 111 7.85 4.95 11.36
C THR A 111 6.79 5.05 12.46
N LEU A 112 5.80 4.17 12.42
CA LEU A 112 4.81 4.08 13.50
C LEU A 112 5.46 3.68 14.83
N ASN A 113 6.38 2.72 14.83
CA ASN A 113 7.16 2.36 16.03
C ASN A 113 8.02 3.52 16.55
N LYS A 114 8.66 4.30 15.65
CA LYS A 114 9.39 5.51 16.05
C LYS A 114 8.47 6.50 16.76
N LEU A 115 7.24 6.72 16.26
CA LEU A 115 6.27 7.60 16.91
C LEU A 115 5.87 7.08 18.30
N LEU A 116 5.59 5.79 18.44
CA LEU A 116 5.23 5.15 19.71
C LEU A 116 6.35 5.28 20.74
N ASN A 117 7.60 5.01 20.35
CA ASN A 117 8.77 5.13 21.21
C ASN A 117 9.04 6.58 21.61
N PHE A 118 8.90 7.52 20.67
CA PHE A 118 9.00 8.95 20.93
C PHE A 118 7.96 9.39 21.96
N HIS A 119 6.70 9.00 21.77
CA HIS A 119 5.58 9.29 22.67
C HIS A 119 5.88 8.81 24.11
N ASP A 120 6.35 7.56 24.26
CA ASP A 120 6.69 6.97 25.56
C ASP A 120 7.89 7.69 26.21
N SER A 121 8.96 7.93 25.43
CA SER A 121 10.19 8.56 25.96
C SER A 121 10.00 9.98 26.46
N LYS A 122 9.04 10.69 25.87
CA LYS A 122 8.70 12.09 26.25
C LYS A 122 7.53 12.18 27.22
N ASN A 123 6.92 11.06 27.60
CA ASN A 123 5.67 11.00 28.40
C ASN A 123 4.63 12.00 27.86
N ALA A 124 4.43 11.97 26.53
CA ALA A 124 3.57 12.91 25.84
C ALA A 124 2.09 12.63 26.08
N ASP A 125 1.25 13.68 26.03
CA ASP A 125 -0.21 13.52 25.97
C ASP A 125 -0.66 13.18 24.56
N VAL A 126 0.00 13.81 23.58
CA VAL A 126 -0.13 13.51 22.17
C VAL A 126 1.19 13.72 21.44
N SER A 127 1.50 12.83 20.53
CA SER A 127 2.61 12.97 19.58
C SER A 127 2.08 12.87 18.16
N LEU A 128 2.53 13.75 17.28
CA LEU A 128 2.09 13.88 15.90
C LEU A 128 3.26 13.66 14.96
N LEU A 129 3.06 12.88 13.89
CA LEU A 129 3.99 12.87 12.75
C LEU A 129 3.83 14.11 11.89
N THR A 130 4.95 14.78 11.65
CA THR A 130 5.05 15.93 10.75
C THR A 130 6.11 15.67 9.68
N THR A 131 6.02 16.41 8.60
CA THR A 131 7.06 16.42 7.54
C THR A 131 7.00 17.71 6.77
N LYS A 132 8.11 18.09 6.13
CA LYS A 132 8.16 19.25 5.23
C LYS A 132 7.82 18.83 3.80
N LYS A 133 6.83 19.50 3.19
CA LYS A 133 6.46 19.30 1.78
C LYS A 133 6.70 20.56 0.97
N LYS A 134 7.34 20.43 -0.19
CA LYS A 134 7.51 21.54 -1.16
C LYS A 134 6.17 22.12 -1.63
N ASN A 135 5.15 21.26 -1.78
CA ASN A 135 3.78 21.67 -2.02
C ASN A 135 2.88 21.13 -0.90
N PRO A 136 2.60 21.93 0.14
CA PRO A 136 1.82 21.53 1.30
C PRO A 136 0.30 21.65 1.08
N HIS A 137 -0.16 21.94 -0.14
CA HIS A 137 -1.58 22.15 -0.43
C HIS A 137 -2.44 20.95 -0.02
N GLY A 138 -3.51 21.23 0.70
CA GLY A 138 -4.49 20.24 1.18
C GLY A 138 -4.15 19.59 2.52
N TYR A 139 -3.06 20.01 3.18
CA TYR A 139 -2.68 19.55 4.52
C TYR A 139 -2.83 20.67 5.55
N GLY A 140 -3.09 20.33 6.80
CA GLY A 140 -2.97 21.25 7.93
C GLY A 140 -1.52 21.70 8.13
N ARG A 141 -1.31 22.96 8.50
CA ARG A 141 0.01 23.54 8.78
C ARG A 141 0.31 23.46 10.27
N VAL A 142 1.50 22.99 10.61
CA VAL A 142 1.93 22.82 11.99
C VAL A 142 2.89 23.96 12.39
N PHE A 143 2.58 24.64 13.47
CA PHE A 143 3.39 25.67 14.05
C PHE A 143 3.97 25.16 15.38
N LEU A 144 5.30 25.31 15.56
CA LEU A 144 6.03 24.75 16.68
C LEU A 144 6.63 25.85 17.56
N LYS A 145 6.74 25.56 18.87
CA LYS A 145 7.61 26.24 19.86
C LYS A 145 8.59 25.20 20.39
N GLY A 146 9.79 25.16 19.79
CA GLY A 146 10.73 24.07 20.02
C GLY A 146 10.17 22.74 19.47
N GLU A 147 10.14 21.67 20.27
CA GLU A 147 9.51 20.39 19.93
C GLU A 147 7.99 20.38 20.17
N SER A 148 7.46 21.35 20.91
CA SER A 148 6.05 21.43 21.26
C SER A 148 5.23 22.03 20.11
N ILE A 149 4.03 21.50 19.93
CA ILE A 149 3.08 22.02 18.95
C ILE A 149 2.39 23.25 19.56
N ASP A 150 2.57 24.42 18.93
CA ASP A 150 1.87 25.64 19.30
C ASP A 150 0.42 25.60 18.80
N ARG A 151 0.23 25.33 17.52
CA ARG A 151 -1.09 25.16 16.89
C ARG A 151 -1.00 24.43 15.56
N ILE A 152 -2.14 23.92 15.11
CA ILE A 152 -2.35 23.43 13.74
C ILE A 152 -3.47 24.25 13.11
N VAL A 153 -3.25 24.70 11.87
CA VAL A 153 -4.26 25.41 11.08
C VAL A 153 -4.58 24.56 9.84
N GLU A 154 -5.82 24.13 9.71
CA GLU A 154 -6.28 23.35 8.57
C GLU A 154 -6.24 24.19 7.27
N GLU A 155 -5.96 23.54 6.13
CA GLU A 155 -5.75 24.21 4.82
C GLU A 155 -6.79 25.27 4.49
N ARG A 156 -8.09 25.01 4.77
CA ARG A 156 -9.19 25.93 4.43
C ARG A 156 -9.29 27.13 5.38
N ASP A 157 -8.73 26.98 6.56
CA ASP A 157 -8.74 28.01 7.60
C ASP A 157 -7.47 28.90 7.55
N CYS A 158 -6.41 28.43 6.85
CA CYS A 158 -5.16 29.17 6.68
C CYS A 158 -5.37 30.54 6.00
N ASN A 159 -4.69 31.56 6.52
CA ASN A 159 -4.43 32.81 5.82
C ASN A 159 -3.26 32.67 4.82
N ASN A 160 -2.89 33.77 4.13
CA ASN A 160 -1.85 33.72 3.09
C ASN A 160 -0.44 33.44 3.66
N GLU A 161 -0.11 33.95 4.84
CA GLU A 161 1.18 33.74 5.51
C GLU A 161 1.28 32.31 6.05
N GLU A 162 0.24 31.79 6.66
CA GLU A 162 0.19 30.43 7.19
C GLU A 162 0.34 29.36 6.09
N ARG A 163 -0.16 29.65 4.87
CA ARG A 163 0.02 28.76 3.70
C ARG A 163 1.45 28.61 3.25
N LEU A 164 2.34 29.53 3.58
CA LEU A 164 3.77 29.46 3.26
C LEU A 164 4.54 28.48 4.15
N ASN A 165 3.96 28.09 5.29
CA ASN A 165 4.56 27.09 6.15
C ASN A 165 4.56 25.72 5.47
N LEU A 166 5.77 25.14 5.30
CA LEU A 166 5.98 23.86 4.65
C LEU A 166 5.79 22.64 5.57
N LEU A 167 5.79 22.87 6.91
CA LEU A 167 5.61 21.81 7.89
C LEU A 167 4.14 21.41 7.97
N ILE A 168 3.84 20.17 7.64
CA ILE A 168 2.46 19.68 7.53
C ILE A 168 2.13 18.64 8.60
N ASN A 169 0.84 18.60 8.94
CA ASN A 169 0.21 17.54 9.70
C ASN A 169 0.02 16.30 8.80
N ALA A 170 0.68 15.19 9.14
CA ALA A 170 0.56 13.93 8.40
C ALA A 170 -0.73 13.15 8.71
N GLY A 171 -1.51 13.59 9.71
CA GLY A 171 -2.72 12.89 10.12
C GLY A 171 -2.46 11.57 10.86
N VAL A 172 -1.29 11.43 11.48
CA VAL A 172 -0.90 10.27 12.27
C VAL A 172 -0.54 10.72 13.66
N TYR A 173 -1.30 10.25 14.65
CA TYR A 173 -1.19 10.69 16.05
C TYR A 173 -1.05 9.49 16.98
N CYS A 174 -0.26 9.65 18.04
CA CYS A 174 -0.29 8.77 19.21
C CYS A 174 -0.80 9.57 20.41
N PHE A 175 -1.91 9.18 20.98
CA PHE A 175 -2.52 9.81 22.15
C PHE A 175 -2.36 8.94 23.40
N ASN A 176 -2.19 9.58 24.55
CA ASN A 176 -2.63 8.99 25.80
C ASN A 176 -4.16 8.91 25.79
N TRP A 177 -4.70 7.68 25.69
CA TRP A 177 -6.13 7.49 25.45
C TRP A 177 -7.02 7.97 26.58
N GLU A 178 -6.58 7.81 27.82
CA GLU A 178 -7.32 8.30 28.98
C GLU A 178 -7.46 9.83 28.97
N LYS A 179 -6.37 10.54 28.66
CA LYS A 179 -6.39 12.01 28.57
C LYS A 179 -7.27 12.48 27.40
N LEU A 180 -7.12 11.83 26.23
CA LEU A 180 -7.95 12.13 25.06
C LEU A 180 -9.43 11.93 25.35
N SER A 181 -9.83 10.84 25.99
CA SER A 181 -11.22 10.51 26.24
C SER A 181 -11.93 11.54 27.14
N LYS A 182 -11.19 12.20 28.02
CA LYS A 182 -11.73 13.25 28.90
C LYS A 182 -12.07 14.54 28.16
N ILE A 183 -11.32 14.86 27.11
CA ILE A 183 -11.44 16.15 26.40
C ILE A 183 -12.17 16.05 25.08
N ILE A 184 -12.17 14.88 24.44
CA ILE A 184 -12.68 14.71 23.07
C ILE A 184 -14.15 15.13 22.90
N SER A 185 -14.97 14.97 23.95
CA SER A 185 -16.38 15.35 23.95
C SER A 185 -16.62 16.87 24.00
N SER A 186 -15.62 17.66 24.41
CA SER A 186 -15.73 19.12 24.48
C SER A 186 -15.45 19.83 23.15
N LEU A 187 -14.94 19.12 22.15
CA LEU A 187 -14.64 19.70 20.84
C LEU A 187 -15.90 20.20 20.14
N GLN A 188 -15.76 21.35 19.49
CA GLN A 188 -16.83 22.04 18.77
C GLN A 188 -16.50 22.24 17.29
N SER A 189 -17.50 22.50 16.46
CA SER A 189 -17.37 22.70 15.00
C SER A 189 -17.27 24.18 14.61
N ASN A 190 -16.45 24.97 15.31
CA ASN A 190 -16.32 26.42 15.10
C ASN A 190 -15.28 26.75 14.01
N ASN A 191 -15.42 26.19 12.82
CA ASN A 191 -14.54 26.40 11.67
C ASN A 191 -15.31 26.54 10.36
N LYS A 192 -14.62 26.89 9.26
CA LYS A 192 -15.25 27.12 7.93
C LYS A 192 -15.95 25.90 7.38
N GLN A 193 -15.57 24.70 7.77
CA GLN A 193 -16.17 23.45 7.30
C GLN A 193 -17.33 22.97 8.17
N LYS A 194 -17.54 23.55 9.35
CA LYS A 194 -18.49 23.11 10.38
C LYS A 194 -18.27 21.63 10.77
N GLU A 195 -17.00 21.23 10.82
CA GLU A 195 -16.55 19.89 11.20
C GLU A 195 -15.84 19.93 12.56
N ILE A 196 -15.90 18.84 13.30
CA ILE A 196 -15.14 18.67 14.54
C ILE A 196 -13.74 18.13 14.15
N TYR A 197 -12.71 18.94 14.30
CA TYR A 197 -11.34 18.56 13.97
C TYR A 197 -10.65 17.86 15.13
N LEU A 198 -9.95 16.77 14.84
CA LEU A 198 -9.11 16.09 15.83
C LEU A 198 -7.93 16.97 16.26
N THR A 199 -7.45 17.82 15.37
CA THR A 199 -6.36 18.78 15.63
C THR A 199 -6.68 19.77 16.74
N ASP A 200 -7.97 20.03 17.02
CA ASP A 200 -8.36 20.95 18.11
C ASP A 200 -8.05 20.37 19.50
N THR A 201 -7.85 19.03 19.63
CA THR A 201 -7.43 18.39 20.89
C THR A 201 -6.06 18.87 21.35
N LEU A 202 -5.19 19.30 20.43
CA LEU A 202 -3.80 19.67 20.74
C LEU A 202 -3.72 20.91 21.62
N SER A 203 -4.68 21.82 21.51
CA SER A 203 -4.76 23.00 22.37
C SER A 203 -5.31 22.71 23.78
N LEU A 204 -5.90 21.51 23.97
CA LEU A 204 -6.49 21.08 25.24
C LEU A 204 -5.58 20.11 26.03
N LEU A 205 -4.47 19.70 25.43
CA LEU A 205 -3.49 18.77 26.00
C LEU A 205 -2.20 19.55 26.33
N GLU A 206 -1.61 19.26 27.49
CA GLU A 206 -0.47 20.03 28.00
C GLU A 206 0.84 19.68 27.27
N ASN A 207 1.08 18.38 27.01
CA ASN A 207 2.32 17.88 26.38
C ASN A 207 2.05 17.37 24.96
N SER A 208 1.88 18.34 24.04
CA SER A 208 1.64 18.07 22.59
C SER A 208 2.93 18.22 21.81
N LEU A 209 3.48 17.12 21.25
CA LEU A 209 4.80 17.07 20.64
C LEU A 209 4.75 16.67 19.17
N SER A 210 5.75 17.13 18.40
CA SER A 210 5.94 16.84 16.99
C SER A 210 7.16 15.97 16.77
N LEU A 211 7.00 14.88 15.99
CA LEU A 211 8.10 14.09 15.45
C LEU A 211 8.17 14.31 13.94
N GLU A 212 9.19 15.04 13.49
CA GLU A 212 9.41 15.30 12.06
C GLU A 212 10.05 14.06 11.38
N ILE A 213 9.48 13.63 10.24
CA ILE A 213 9.96 12.54 9.40
C ILE A 213 10.52 13.11 8.11
N GLU A 214 11.74 12.71 7.74
CA GLU A 214 12.42 13.18 6.53
C GLU A 214 11.84 12.56 5.25
N ASP A 215 11.54 11.24 5.26
CA ASP A 215 10.91 10.56 4.11
C ASP A 215 9.43 10.95 4.01
N ASN A 216 9.17 12.03 3.28
CA ASN A 216 7.82 12.55 3.12
C ASN A 216 6.93 11.69 2.18
N ASN A 217 7.48 10.72 1.47
CA ASN A 217 6.74 9.86 0.54
C ASN A 217 5.80 8.90 1.29
N GLU A 218 6.22 8.39 2.44
CA GLU A 218 5.40 7.47 3.23
C GLU A 218 4.18 8.14 3.89
N LEU A 219 4.21 9.49 4.02
CA LEU A 219 3.14 10.29 4.57
C LEU A 219 2.25 10.93 3.48
N GLU A 220 2.28 10.42 2.25
CA GLU A 220 1.46 10.91 1.16
C GLU A 220 0.01 10.44 1.33
N GLY A 221 -0.91 11.39 1.53
CA GLY A 221 -2.35 11.13 1.59
C GLY A 221 -2.98 11.16 0.20
N ILE A 222 -3.87 10.21 -0.09
CA ILE A 222 -4.52 10.08 -1.40
C ILE A 222 -5.92 10.66 -1.35
N ASN A 223 -6.15 11.74 -2.10
CA ASN A 223 -7.44 12.40 -2.21
C ASN A 223 -8.01 12.43 -3.63
N ASN A 224 -7.17 12.19 -4.64
CA ASN A 224 -7.56 12.19 -6.05
C ASN A 224 -6.74 11.17 -6.84
N ARG A 225 -7.06 11.02 -8.15
CA ARG A 225 -6.40 10.04 -9.03
C ARG A 225 -4.93 10.37 -9.35
N ILE A 226 -4.55 11.64 -9.33
CA ILE A 226 -3.15 12.06 -9.53
C ILE A 226 -2.29 11.59 -8.36
N GLN A 227 -2.77 11.81 -7.13
CA GLN A 227 -2.09 11.34 -5.93
C GLN A 227 -2.05 9.80 -5.87
N LEU A 228 -3.12 9.13 -6.30
CA LEU A 228 -3.14 7.65 -6.41
C LEU A 228 -2.03 7.15 -7.36
N SER A 229 -1.92 7.73 -8.56
CA SER A 229 -0.88 7.36 -9.53
C SER A 229 0.52 7.61 -8.99
N LYS A 230 0.74 8.75 -8.32
CA LYS A 230 2.03 9.07 -7.69
C LYS A 230 2.40 8.05 -6.60
N CYS A 231 1.45 7.66 -5.75
CA CYS A 231 1.70 6.65 -4.73
C CYS A 231 1.95 5.26 -5.32
N GLU A 232 1.27 4.88 -6.42
CA GLU A 232 1.57 3.66 -7.16
C GLU A 232 3.02 3.66 -7.67
N GLU A 233 3.47 4.78 -8.27
CA GLU A 233 4.85 4.92 -8.76
C GLU A 233 5.88 4.78 -7.63
N ILE A 234 5.67 5.48 -6.51
CA ILE A 234 6.54 5.41 -5.32
C ILE A 234 6.62 3.96 -4.83
N PHE A 235 5.49 3.29 -4.70
CA PHE A 235 5.43 1.92 -4.22
C PHE A 235 6.11 0.94 -5.18
N GLN A 236 5.83 1.03 -6.49
CA GLN A 236 6.49 0.22 -7.51
C GLN A 236 7.99 0.46 -7.55
N ASN A 237 8.45 1.69 -7.35
CA ASN A 237 9.87 1.99 -7.28
C ASN A 237 10.53 1.31 -6.08
N SER A 238 9.88 1.30 -4.91
CA SER A 238 10.42 0.63 -3.72
C SER A 238 10.57 -0.89 -3.90
N ILE A 239 9.59 -1.53 -4.56
CA ILE A 239 9.66 -2.98 -4.88
C ILE A 239 10.85 -3.26 -5.81
N LYS A 240 10.95 -2.50 -6.91
CA LYS A 240 12.03 -2.68 -7.90
C LYS A 240 13.41 -2.41 -7.30
N GLU A 241 13.56 -1.40 -6.45
CA GLU A 241 14.81 -1.09 -5.74
C GLU A 241 15.23 -2.22 -4.81
N LYS A 242 14.28 -2.82 -4.08
CA LYS A 242 14.54 -4.00 -3.27
C LYS A 242 15.11 -5.15 -4.12
N HIS A 243 14.53 -5.42 -5.29
CA HIS A 243 15.04 -6.45 -6.20
C HIS A 243 16.42 -6.10 -6.77
N MET A 244 16.65 -4.82 -7.13
CA MET A 244 17.96 -4.37 -7.62
C MET A 244 19.07 -4.55 -6.57
N LEU A 245 18.78 -4.21 -5.31
CA LEU A 245 19.71 -4.44 -4.19
C LEU A 245 19.98 -5.93 -3.96
N ASN A 246 19.10 -6.82 -4.39
CA ASN A 246 19.25 -8.27 -4.32
C ASN A 246 19.86 -8.89 -5.60
N GLY A 247 20.35 -8.07 -6.54
CA GLY A 247 21.08 -8.54 -7.72
C GLY A 247 20.25 -8.69 -8.99
N VAL A 248 19.07 -8.04 -9.09
CA VAL A 248 18.24 -7.99 -10.30
C VAL A 248 18.60 -6.74 -11.12
N THR A 249 18.72 -6.89 -12.44
CA THR A 249 18.96 -5.77 -13.36
C THR A 249 17.68 -5.40 -14.09
N PHE A 250 17.28 -4.12 -14.05
CA PHE A 250 16.20 -3.56 -14.87
C PHE A 250 16.78 -2.68 -15.98
N ILE A 251 16.53 -3.04 -17.24
CA ILE A 251 16.98 -2.23 -18.39
C ILE A 251 16.19 -0.93 -18.50
N ASN A 252 14.88 -0.99 -18.26
CA ASN A 252 14.02 0.19 -18.15
C ASN A 252 13.07 0.04 -16.97
N LYS A 253 13.49 0.50 -15.79
CA LYS A 253 12.73 0.41 -14.56
C LYS A 253 11.34 1.06 -14.66
N ALA A 254 11.20 2.15 -15.42
CA ALA A 254 9.97 2.93 -15.48
C ALA A 254 8.83 2.18 -16.20
N SER A 255 9.13 1.35 -17.19
CA SER A 255 8.13 0.61 -17.96
C SER A 255 7.75 -0.75 -17.35
N CYS A 256 8.42 -1.15 -16.26
CA CYS A 256 8.19 -2.45 -15.63
C CYS A 256 7.30 -2.34 -14.39
N SER A 257 6.48 -3.36 -14.14
CA SER A 257 5.74 -3.48 -12.88
C SER A 257 5.90 -4.88 -12.27
N ILE A 258 6.17 -4.90 -10.96
CA ILE A 258 6.43 -6.12 -10.19
C ILE A 258 5.44 -6.20 -9.03
N SER A 259 4.80 -7.33 -8.84
CA SER A 259 3.97 -7.60 -7.67
C SER A 259 4.81 -7.62 -6.40
N GLU A 260 4.22 -7.20 -5.30
CA GLU A 260 4.85 -7.24 -3.97
C GLU A 260 5.18 -8.68 -3.53
N GLU A 261 4.37 -9.64 -3.98
CA GLU A 261 4.49 -11.06 -3.69
C GLU A 261 5.45 -11.82 -4.63
N ALA A 262 5.93 -11.14 -5.70
CA ALA A 262 6.84 -11.77 -6.64
C ALA A 262 8.24 -11.96 -6.05
N GLU A 263 8.84 -13.11 -6.33
CA GLU A 263 10.21 -13.43 -5.94
C GLU A 263 11.09 -13.48 -7.20
N ILE A 264 12.20 -12.74 -7.20
CA ILE A 264 13.14 -12.70 -8.34
C ILE A 264 14.54 -12.99 -7.84
N GLY A 265 15.16 -13.98 -8.43
CA GLY A 265 16.50 -14.45 -8.08
C GLY A 265 17.63 -13.53 -8.57
N LYS A 266 18.86 -13.91 -8.27
CA LYS A 266 20.07 -13.15 -8.63
C LYS A 266 20.37 -13.27 -10.12
N ASP A 267 21.03 -12.24 -10.66
CA ASP A 267 21.49 -12.19 -12.05
C ASP A 267 20.33 -12.33 -13.07
N VAL A 268 19.10 -12.00 -12.65
CA VAL A 268 17.95 -11.88 -13.54
C VAL A 268 17.96 -10.50 -14.19
N VAL A 269 17.82 -10.48 -15.52
CA VAL A 269 17.69 -9.26 -16.32
C VAL A 269 16.20 -9.09 -16.71
N ILE A 270 15.62 -7.98 -16.28
CA ILE A 270 14.23 -7.57 -16.63
C ILE A 270 14.31 -6.47 -17.69
N GLU A 271 13.85 -6.79 -18.89
CA GLU A 271 13.81 -5.86 -20.00
C GLU A 271 12.54 -4.98 -19.98
N ALA A 272 12.50 -4.00 -20.89
CA ALA A 272 11.42 -3.02 -20.96
C ALA A 272 10.03 -3.65 -21.12
N ASN A 273 9.01 -2.99 -20.59
CA ASN A 273 7.60 -3.40 -20.69
C ASN A 273 7.35 -4.82 -20.14
N THR A 274 8.06 -5.22 -19.10
CA THR A 274 7.88 -6.51 -18.44
C THR A 274 7.03 -6.35 -17.19
N HIS A 275 6.01 -7.19 -17.08
CA HIS A 275 5.07 -7.20 -15.96
C HIS A 275 5.07 -8.58 -15.28
N ILE A 276 5.46 -8.62 -14.01
CA ILE A 276 5.46 -9.84 -13.19
C ILE A 276 4.40 -9.67 -12.10
N ARG A 277 3.35 -10.49 -12.15
CA ARG A 277 2.15 -10.37 -11.34
C ARG A 277 1.97 -11.57 -10.38
N GLY A 278 1.12 -11.34 -9.37
CA GLY A 278 0.76 -12.37 -8.38
C GLY A 278 1.98 -12.88 -7.61
N SER A 279 1.94 -14.15 -7.23
CA SER A 279 3.02 -14.85 -6.50
C SER A 279 4.03 -15.52 -7.42
N SER A 280 4.33 -14.91 -8.58
CA SER A 280 5.30 -15.45 -9.54
C SER A 280 6.70 -15.53 -8.96
N LYS A 281 7.43 -16.60 -9.33
CA LYS A 281 8.83 -16.83 -8.95
C LYS A 281 9.70 -16.94 -10.20
N ILE A 282 10.72 -16.10 -10.28
CA ILE A 282 11.71 -16.14 -11.35
C ILE A 282 13.04 -16.54 -10.71
N PHE A 283 13.59 -17.68 -11.10
CA PHE A 283 14.86 -18.16 -10.55
C PHE A 283 16.07 -17.49 -11.24
N ASN A 284 17.29 -17.87 -10.84
CA ASN A 284 18.52 -17.16 -11.18
C ASN A 284 18.86 -17.18 -12.68
N ASN A 285 19.64 -16.19 -13.13
CA ASN A 285 20.24 -16.13 -14.47
C ASN A 285 19.22 -16.11 -15.64
N CYS A 286 18.01 -15.60 -15.41
CA CYS A 286 16.99 -15.46 -16.44
C CYS A 286 17.07 -14.12 -17.17
N ILE A 287 16.63 -14.10 -18.43
CA ILE A 287 16.38 -12.88 -19.21
C ILE A 287 14.87 -12.84 -19.51
N ILE A 288 14.18 -11.88 -18.93
CA ILE A 288 12.72 -11.75 -19.03
C ILE A 288 12.36 -10.44 -19.70
N GLY A 289 11.67 -10.54 -20.80
CA GLY A 289 11.29 -9.38 -21.63
C GLY A 289 12.00 -9.36 -22.98
N PRO A 290 11.82 -8.30 -23.79
CA PRO A 290 10.86 -7.21 -23.55
C PRO A 290 9.39 -7.63 -23.75
N ASN A 291 8.44 -6.75 -23.42
CA ASN A 291 7.00 -6.92 -23.67
C ASN A 291 6.46 -8.27 -23.16
N THR A 292 6.82 -8.66 -21.95
CA THR A 292 6.50 -9.95 -21.37
C THR A 292 5.59 -9.79 -20.16
N PHE A 293 4.56 -10.64 -20.08
CA PHE A 293 3.65 -10.69 -18.96
C PHE A 293 3.68 -12.07 -18.31
N ILE A 294 3.95 -12.12 -17.00
CA ILE A 294 3.99 -13.36 -16.22
C ILE A 294 3.11 -13.18 -14.98
N GLU A 295 2.17 -14.09 -14.77
CA GLU A 295 1.28 -14.06 -13.62
C GLU A 295 1.17 -15.45 -12.98
N ASN A 296 1.29 -15.51 -11.63
CA ASN A 296 1.17 -16.71 -10.80
C ASN A 296 1.97 -17.92 -11.33
N SER A 297 3.15 -17.67 -11.88
CA SER A 297 3.92 -18.71 -12.57
C SER A 297 5.33 -18.82 -12.02
N ASN A 298 5.88 -20.03 -12.04
CA ASN A 298 7.25 -20.30 -11.65
C ASN A 298 8.12 -20.47 -12.91
N VAL A 299 9.22 -19.73 -12.99
CA VAL A 299 10.19 -19.78 -14.08
C VAL A 299 11.53 -20.20 -13.50
N GLY A 300 12.00 -21.37 -13.90
CA GLY A 300 13.29 -21.95 -13.49
C GLY A 300 14.49 -21.13 -13.94
N SER A 301 15.67 -21.60 -13.59
CA SER A 301 16.92 -20.90 -13.87
C SER A 301 17.30 -20.90 -15.35
N GLN A 302 18.09 -19.90 -15.76
CA GLN A 302 18.67 -19.82 -17.12
C GLN A 302 17.64 -19.77 -18.26
N CYS A 303 16.41 -19.35 -17.97
CA CYS A 303 15.35 -19.18 -18.96
C CYS A 303 15.49 -17.86 -19.72
N LYS A 304 15.07 -17.88 -21.01
CA LYS A 304 14.93 -16.67 -21.83
C LYS A 304 13.48 -16.58 -22.34
N ILE A 305 12.77 -15.54 -21.93
CA ILE A 305 11.36 -15.33 -22.27
C ILE A 305 11.21 -13.94 -22.87
N SER A 306 10.68 -13.83 -24.09
CA SER A 306 10.52 -12.54 -24.75
C SER A 306 9.15 -12.41 -25.43
N ASN A 307 8.58 -11.19 -25.39
CA ASN A 307 7.33 -10.84 -26.08
C ASN A 307 6.22 -11.90 -25.90
N SER A 308 6.05 -12.43 -24.68
CA SER A 308 5.18 -13.58 -24.43
C SER A 308 4.34 -13.39 -23.18
N THR A 309 3.26 -14.15 -23.07
CA THR A 309 2.34 -14.11 -21.94
C THR A 309 2.27 -15.48 -21.28
N ILE A 310 2.41 -15.54 -19.96
CA ILE A 310 2.43 -16.77 -19.17
C ILE A 310 1.52 -16.62 -17.95
N TYR A 311 0.57 -17.55 -17.79
CA TYR A 311 -0.36 -17.59 -16.67
C TYR A 311 -0.32 -18.95 -15.96
N ASP A 312 -0.36 -18.94 -14.61
CA ASP A 312 -0.59 -20.10 -13.74
C ASP A 312 0.13 -21.37 -14.22
N SER A 313 1.44 -21.26 -14.53
CA SER A 313 2.22 -22.30 -15.21
C SER A 313 3.57 -22.55 -14.54
N GLN A 314 4.14 -23.72 -14.82
CA GLN A 314 5.46 -24.15 -14.35
C GLN A 314 6.43 -24.29 -15.52
N ILE A 315 7.42 -23.45 -15.57
CA ILE A 315 8.50 -23.43 -16.54
C ILE A 315 9.77 -23.89 -15.84
N MET A 316 10.36 -25.00 -16.24
CA MET A 316 11.57 -25.53 -15.62
C MET A 316 12.82 -24.80 -16.12
N ASP A 317 14.01 -25.37 -15.97
CA ASP A 317 15.29 -24.70 -16.25
C ASP A 317 15.66 -24.72 -17.74
N ASN A 318 16.48 -23.75 -18.18
CA ASN A 318 17.09 -23.71 -19.52
C ASN A 318 16.08 -23.65 -20.68
N ILE A 319 14.96 -22.99 -20.48
CA ILE A 319 13.88 -22.90 -21.48
C ILE A 319 13.95 -21.57 -22.25
N LYS A 320 13.60 -21.65 -23.54
CA LYS A 320 13.42 -20.47 -24.39
C LYS A 320 11.96 -20.37 -24.82
N ILE A 321 11.32 -19.23 -24.53
CA ILE A 321 9.91 -18.95 -24.89
C ILE A 321 9.83 -17.66 -25.69
N GLY A 322 9.14 -17.73 -26.83
CA GLY A 322 8.83 -16.58 -27.64
C GLY A 322 9.66 -16.42 -28.92
N PRO A 323 9.44 -15.32 -29.64
CA PRO A 323 8.49 -14.26 -29.29
C PRO A 323 7.01 -14.65 -29.57
N TYR A 324 6.08 -13.90 -28.97
CA TYR A 324 4.63 -13.99 -29.23
C TYR A 324 4.03 -15.37 -28.90
N SER A 325 4.47 -15.99 -27.82
CA SER A 325 3.90 -17.24 -27.29
C SER A 325 2.91 -16.94 -26.17
N HIS A 326 1.88 -17.78 -26.05
CA HIS A 326 0.87 -17.69 -25.00
C HIS A 326 0.82 -19.02 -24.21
N ILE A 327 1.36 -19.00 -23.01
CA ILE A 327 1.34 -20.15 -22.09
C ILE A 327 0.19 -19.93 -21.12
N ARG A 328 -0.84 -20.78 -21.24
CA ARG A 328 -2.08 -20.70 -20.48
C ARG A 328 -2.03 -21.57 -19.23
N PRO A 329 -3.01 -21.39 -18.30
CA PRO A 329 -3.04 -22.09 -17.03
C PRO A 329 -2.88 -23.61 -17.13
N ASN A 330 -2.32 -24.20 -16.05
CA ASN A 330 -2.07 -25.63 -15.89
C ASN A 330 -1.08 -26.22 -16.92
N THR A 331 -0.16 -25.40 -17.40
CA THR A 331 0.90 -25.84 -18.32
C THR A 331 2.20 -26.08 -17.56
N LYS A 332 2.85 -27.22 -17.85
CA LYS A 332 4.18 -27.55 -17.37
C LYS A 332 5.12 -27.77 -18.55
N ILE A 333 6.25 -27.06 -18.56
CA ILE A 333 7.28 -27.19 -19.59
C ILE A 333 8.56 -27.64 -18.90
N SER A 334 9.04 -28.83 -19.26
CA SER A 334 10.25 -29.44 -18.72
C SER A 334 11.51 -28.81 -19.33
N SER A 335 12.65 -29.03 -18.67
CA SER A 335 13.92 -28.37 -18.98
C SER A 335 14.40 -28.57 -20.42
N TYR A 336 15.21 -27.64 -20.89
CA TYR A 336 15.82 -27.62 -22.23
C TYR A 336 14.82 -27.54 -23.40
N SER A 337 13.53 -27.33 -23.11
CA SER A 337 12.49 -27.18 -24.12
C SER A 337 12.55 -25.82 -24.81
N LYS A 338 11.98 -25.74 -26.02
CA LYS A 338 11.89 -24.51 -26.80
C LYS A 338 10.47 -24.28 -27.28
N ILE A 339 9.90 -23.12 -26.98
CA ILE A 339 8.61 -22.66 -27.48
C ILE A 339 8.86 -21.45 -28.36
N GLY A 340 8.54 -21.58 -29.65
CA GLY A 340 8.80 -20.52 -30.62
C GLY A 340 7.61 -19.59 -30.82
N ASN A 341 7.62 -18.86 -31.94
CA ASN A 341 6.71 -17.76 -32.17
C ASN A 341 5.28 -18.23 -32.56
N PHE A 342 4.28 -17.48 -32.06
CA PHE A 342 2.86 -17.74 -32.31
C PHE A 342 2.42 -19.14 -31.87
N VAL A 343 2.97 -19.62 -30.76
CA VAL A 343 2.57 -20.88 -30.13
C VAL A 343 1.67 -20.62 -28.96
N GLU A 344 0.55 -21.33 -28.89
CA GLU A 344 -0.33 -21.31 -27.72
C GLU A 344 -0.34 -22.71 -27.08
N ILE A 345 -0.14 -22.75 -25.73
CA ILE A 345 -0.16 -24.00 -24.97
C ILE A 345 -1.13 -23.84 -23.79
N LYS A 346 -2.03 -24.82 -23.64
CA LYS A 346 -3.06 -24.83 -22.58
C LYS A 346 -3.15 -26.21 -21.94
N ASN A 347 -3.16 -26.26 -20.60
CA ASN A 347 -3.42 -27.45 -19.81
C ASN A 347 -2.65 -28.68 -20.35
N SER A 348 -1.34 -28.50 -20.57
CA SER A 348 -0.51 -29.51 -21.26
C SER A 348 0.85 -29.65 -20.56
N GLN A 349 1.43 -30.84 -20.75
CA GLN A 349 2.75 -31.14 -20.24
C GLN A 349 3.71 -31.39 -21.40
N LEU A 350 4.81 -30.67 -21.44
CA LEU A 350 5.88 -30.88 -22.40
C LEU A 350 7.07 -31.49 -21.63
N GLU A 351 7.49 -32.63 -22.05
CA GLU A 351 8.63 -33.33 -21.48
C GLU A 351 9.96 -32.70 -21.92
N GLU A 352 11.06 -33.18 -21.38
CA GLU A 352 12.38 -32.61 -21.55
C GLU A 352 12.82 -32.52 -23.02
N GLU A 353 13.57 -31.48 -23.39
CA GLU A 353 14.08 -31.22 -24.74
C GLU A 353 13.03 -31.09 -25.85
N SER A 354 11.73 -30.98 -25.51
CA SER A 354 10.67 -30.81 -26.50
C SER A 354 10.72 -29.46 -27.19
N LYS A 355 10.36 -29.43 -28.49
CA LYS A 355 10.36 -28.21 -29.31
C LYS A 355 9.00 -28.03 -29.97
N VAL A 356 8.40 -26.85 -29.75
CA VAL A 356 7.21 -26.39 -30.49
C VAL A 356 7.63 -25.10 -31.17
N ASN A 357 7.93 -25.17 -32.48
CA ASN A 357 8.72 -24.10 -33.11
C ASN A 357 7.89 -22.88 -33.51
N HIS A 358 6.70 -23.07 -34.12
CA HIS A 358 5.86 -21.95 -34.56
C HIS A 358 4.45 -22.35 -34.96
N LEU A 359 3.52 -21.36 -34.90
CA LEU A 359 2.14 -21.46 -35.45
C LEU A 359 1.37 -22.70 -34.98
N SER A 360 1.54 -23.11 -33.72
CA SER A 360 0.95 -24.34 -33.19
C SER A 360 0.07 -24.04 -31.97
N TYR A 361 -1.03 -24.82 -31.86
CA TYR A 361 -1.83 -24.93 -30.66
C TYR A 361 -1.65 -26.30 -30.03
N ILE A 362 -1.26 -26.33 -28.76
CA ILE A 362 -1.12 -27.52 -27.93
C ILE A 362 -2.13 -27.42 -26.78
N GLY A 363 -3.13 -28.26 -26.76
CA GLY A 363 -4.18 -28.25 -25.72
C GLY A 363 -4.46 -29.64 -25.17
N ASP A 364 -4.57 -29.69 -23.81
CA ASP A 364 -4.99 -30.90 -23.08
C ASP A 364 -4.14 -32.15 -23.45
N SER A 365 -2.83 -31.97 -23.63
CA SER A 365 -1.93 -32.95 -24.25
C SER A 365 -0.67 -33.18 -23.41
N ILE A 366 -0.06 -34.34 -23.60
CA ILE A 366 1.28 -34.67 -23.13
C ILE A 366 2.17 -34.85 -24.34
N ILE A 367 3.22 -34.06 -24.45
CA ILE A 367 4.23 -34.12 -25.50
C ILE A 367 5.44 -34.82 -24.91
N GLY A 368 5.86 -35.94 -25.52
CA GLY A 368 6.98 -36.71 -25.04
C GLY A 368 8.33 -36.03 -25.19
N GLU A 369 9.33 -36.59 -24.52
CA GLU A 369 10.71 -36.12 -24.53
C GLU A 369 11.27 -36.00 -25.97
N SER A 370 12.10 -34.98 -26.19
CA SER A 370 12.78 -34.74 -27.48
C SER A 370 11.86 -34.61 -28.71
N THR A 371 10.56 -34.44 -28.50
CA THR A 371 9.58 -34.28 -29.60
C THR A 371 9.77 -32.91 -30.28
N ASN A 372 9.65 -32.89 -31.61
CA ASN A 372 9.75 -31.68 -32.43
C ASN A 372 8.46 -31.46 -33.23
N ILE A 373 7.73 -30.37 -32.93
CA ILE A 373 6.48 -29.92 -33.56
C ILE A 373 6.72 -28.62 -34.31
#